data_c1b35e30fb2416dfdfc72ada3215c184
#
_entry.id   c1b35e30fb2416dfdfc72ada3215c184
#
_cell.length_a   1.000
_cell.length_b   1.000
_cell.length_c   1.000
_cell.angle_alpha   90.00
_cell.angle_beta   90.00
_cell.angle_gamma   90.00
#
_symmetry.space_group_name_H-M   'P 1'
#
loop_
_entity.id
_entity.type
_entity.pdbx_description
1 polymer ?
#
loop_
_entity_poly.entity_id
_entity_poly.type
_entity_poly.pdbx_seq_one_letter_code
_entity_poly.pdbx_strand_id
1 'polypeptide(L)'
;CITMAASPSAKDENLSNKELKYGLALAFTAAFLFSTKPIIIKWLYSLGMSAIPLMGLRMLIALPIYLVIGIYLWRKMETKPDGLTLLRAAAVGLLGYYMASLLDLSGLEYVSAQLERLMLYAYPSMVVILGAIFFGAKVGRSVIPALVLTYAGLGVMYGHDLEIAPPGTSDADITKGTLLILGSAL
;
A
#
# COMPACT_ATOMS: atom_id res chain seq x y z
N CYS A 1 14.91 -20.06 -39.77
CA CYS A 1 16.14 -19.62 -39.13
C CYS A 1 15.84 -19.43 -37.64
N ILE A 2 16.12 -20.45 -36.82
CA ILE A 2 16.03 -20.38 -35.35
C ILE A 2 17.32 -19.73 -34.90
N THR A 3 17.25 -18.49 -34.44
CA THR A 3 18.36 -17.80 -33.79
C THR A 3 18.62 -18.50 -32.45
N MET A 4 19.69 -19.26 -32.36
CA MET A 4 20.18 -19.80 -31.09
C MET A 4 20.51 -18.61 -30.19
N ALA A 5 19.69 -18.39 -29.17
CA ALA A 5 20.03 -17.49 -28.07
C ALA A 5 21.30 -18.06 -27.40
N ALA A 6 22.39 -17.30 -27.41
CA ALA A 6 23.62 -17.66 -26.74
C ALA A 6 23.32 -17.90 -25.25
N SER A 7 23.79 -19.00 -24.69
CA SER A 7 23.70 -19.28 -23.26
C SER A 7 24.40 -18.15 -22.49
N PRO A 8 23.80 -17.60 -21.42
CA PRO A 8 24.42 -16.56 -20.62
C PRO A 8 25.76 -17.05 -20.07
N SER A 9 26.75 -16.18 -20.11
CA SER A 9 28.09 -16.46 -19.56
C SER A 9 27.98 -16.69 -18.05
N ALA A 10 28.82 -17.55 -17.49
CA ALA A 10 28.89 -17.78 -16.03
C ALA A 10 29.07 -16.47 -15.20
N LYS A 11 29.60 -15.43 -15.85
CA LYS A 11 29.73 -14.09 -15.27
C LYS A 11 28.41 -13.35 -15.21
N ASP A 12 27.57 -13.52 -16.23
CA ASP A 12 26.23 -12.89 -16.29
C ASP A 12 25.27 -13.58 -15.33
N GLU A 13 25.40 -14.89 -15.15
CA GLU A 13 24.63 -15.68 -14.19
C GLU A 13 25.00 -15.32 -12.73
N ASN A 14 26.30 -15.09 -12.45
CA ASN A 14 26.73 -14.62 -11.12
C ASN A 14 26.32 -13.19 -10.80
N LEU A 15 26.30 -12.28 -11.77
CA LEU A 15 25.78 -10.92 -11.60
C LEU A 15 24.26 -10.94 -11.35
N SER A 16 23.52 -11.72 -12.12
CA SER A 16 22.09 -11.94 -11.95
C SER A 16 21.75 -12.51 -10.57
N ASN A 17 22.52 -13.48 -10.08
CA ASN A 17 22.32 -14.06 -8.75
C ASN A 17 22.64 -13.08 -7.60
N LYS A 18 23.62 -12.20 -7.76
CA LYS A 18 23.90 -11.13 -6.80
C LYS A 18 22.78 -10.11 -6.76
N GLU A 19 22.34 -9.61 -7.91
CA GLU A 19 21.26 -8.65 -8.02
C GLU A 19 19.95 -9.20 -7.45
N LEU A 20 19.66 -10.48 -7.71
CA LEU A 20 18.50 -11.17 -7.16
C LEU A 20 18.56 -11.24 -5.62
N LYS A 21 19.72 -11.59 -5.04
CA LYS A 21 19.89 -11.64 -3.58
C LYS A 21 19.72 -10.26 -2.93
N TYR A 22 20.30 -9.21 -3.54
CA TYR A 22 20.11 -7.83 -3.06
C TYR A 22 18.64 -7.39 -3.19
N GLY A 23 17.99 -7.69 -4.31
CA GLY A 23 16.58 -7.41 -4.52
C GLY A 23 15.69 -8.10 -3.49
N LEU A 24 15.94 -9.39 -3.22
CA LEU A 24 15.21 -10.14 -2.19
C LEU A 24 15.45 -9.58 -0.78
N ALA A 25 16.69 -9.23 -0.43
CA ALA A 25 16.99 -8.63 0.87
C ALA A 25 16.30 -7.27 1.05
N LEU A 26 16.30 -6.43 0.01
CA LEU A 26 15.61 -5.14 0.03
C LEU A 26 14.09 -5.33 0.12
N ALA A 27 13.52 -6.27 -0.63
CA ALA A 27 12.08 -6.58 -0.58
C ALA A 27 11.67 -7.09 0.81
N PHE A 28 12.45 -7.98 1.41
CA PHE A 28 12.21 -8.48 2.76
C PHE A 28 12.27 -7.35 3.80
N THR A 29 13.30 -6.51 3.73
CA THR A 29 13.46 -5.36 4.64
C THR A 29 12.32 -4.37 4.49
N ALA A 30 11.91 -4.07 3.25
CA ALA A 30 10.78 -3.18 2.97
C ALA A 30 9.46 -3.77 3.52
N ALA A 31 9.21 -5.06 3.32
CA ALA A 31 8.03 -5.73 3.84
C ALA A 31 8.00 -5.74 5.37
N PHE A 32 9.14 -5.99 6.02
CA PHE A 32 9.27 -5.94 7.48
C PHE A 32 8.97 -4.55 8.04
N LEU A 33 9.61 -3.50 7.48
CA LEU A 33 9.37 -2.11 7.88
C LEU A 33 7.92 -1.69 7.62
N PHE A 34 7.36 -2.11 6.50
CA PHE A 34 5.96 -1.82 6.17
C PHE A 34 4.99 -2.50 7.15
N SER A 35 5.25 -3.74 7.57
CA SER A 35 4.44 -4.45 8.55
C SER A 35 4.48 -3.83 9.95
N THR A 36 5.56 -3.15 10.31
CA THR A 36 5.72 -2.49 11.62
C THR A 36 4.89 -1.19 11.72
N LYS A 37 4.57 -0.56 10.58
CA LYS A 37 3.84 0.73 10.51
C LYS A 37 2.56 0.76 11.36
N PRO A 38 1.57 -0.15 11.20
CA PRO A 38 0.30 -0.03 11.93
C PRO A 38 0.45 -0.29 13.43
N ILE A 39 1.44 -1.09 13.84
CA ILE A 39 1.71 -1.34 15.26
C ILE A 39 2.15 -0.05 15.95
N ILE A 40 3.09 0.69 15.33
CA ILE A 40 3.56 1.98 15.83
C ILE A 40 2.41 3.00 15.85
N ILE A 41 1.59 3.04 14.82
CA ILE A 41 0.44 3.94 14.72
C ILE A 41 -0.57 3.64 15.84
N LYS A 42 -0.92 2.37 16.05
CA LYS A 42 -1.82 1.96 17.15
C LYS A 42 -1.27 2.33 18.52
N TRP A 43 0.02 2.20 18.72
CA TRP A 43 0.67 2.64 19.95
C TRP A 43 0.56 4.16 20.14
N LEU A 44 0.75 4.96 19.08
CA LEU A 44 0.57 6.41 19.15
C LEU A 44 -0.89 6.81 19.41
N TYR A 45 -1.86 6.06 18.85
CA TYR A 45 -3.28 6.28 19.15
C TYR A 45 -3.61 5.97 20.61
N SER A 46 -2.98 4.96 21.22
CA SER A 46 -3.14 4.69 22.66
C SER A 46 -2.56 5.80 23.56
N LEU A 47 -1.65 6.64 23.05
CA LEU A 47 -1.14 7.84 23.70
C LEU A 47 -2.00 9.09 23.48
N GLY A 48 -3.17 8.95 22.84
CA GLY A 48 -4.13 10.03 22.60
C GLY A 48 -3.89 10.84 21.30
N MET A 49 -3.00 10.39 20.42
CA MET A 49 -2.86 11.00 19.08
C MET A 49 -4.01 10.56 18.19
N SER A 50 -4.53 11.46 17.35
CA SER A 50 -5.48 11.14 16.29
C SER A 50 -4.83 11.07 14.92
N ALA A 51 -5.56 10.57 13.89
CA ALA A 51 -5.05 10.37 12.53
C ALA A 51 -4.49 11.66 11.90
N ILE A 52 -5.16 12.81 12.09
CA ILE A 52 -4.79 14.07 11.43
C ILE A 52 -3.42 14.60 11.91
N PRO A 53 -3.16 14.79 13.22
CA PRO A 53 -1.83 15.18 13.71
C PRO A 53 -0.74 14.19 13.33
N LEU A 54 -1.02 12.90 13.40
CA LEU A 54 -0.07 11.85 13.02
C LEU A 54 0.29 11.92 11.55
N MET A 55 -0.69 12.17 10.68
CA MET A 55 -0.45 12.37 9.25
C MET A 55 0.41 13.61 9.00
N GLY A 56 0.13 14.72 9.68
CA GLY A 56 0.94 15.96 9.59
C GLY A 56 2.38 15.71 10.00
N LEU A 57 2.61 15.05 11.12
CA LEU A 57 3.95 14.72 11.62
C LEU A 57 4.72 13.82 10.63
N ARG A 58 4.07 12.79 10.10
CA ARG A 58 4.65 11.90 9.08
C ARG A 58 5.06 12.66 7.82
N MET A 59 4.22 13.57 7.34
CA MET A 59 4.52 14.41 6.17
C MET A 59 5.66 15.37 6.45
N LEU A 60 5.71 15.97 7.65
CA LEU A 60 6.77 16.90 8.05
C LEU A 60 8.15 16.19 8.10
N ILE A 61 8.20 14.98 8.63
CA ILE A 61 9.44 14.18 8.71
C ILE A 61 9.90 13.74 7.31
N ALA A 62 8.96 13.38 6.44
CA ALA A 62 9.26 12.92 5.08
C ALA A 62 9.67 14.07 4.14
N LEU A 63 9.15 15.28 4.36
CA LEU A 63 9.34 16.44 3.50
C LEU A 63 10.81 16.76 3.18
N PRO A 64 11.75 16.87 4.15
CA PRO A 64 13.14 17.20 3.85
C PRO A 64 13.81 16.15 2.96
N ILE A 65 13.50 14.87 3.16
CA ILE A 65 14.05 13.76 2.36
C ILE A 65 13.56 13.88 0.90
N TYR A 66 12.25 14.07 0.73
CA TYR A 66 11.68 14.22 -0.61
C TYR A 66 12.13 15.49 -1.31
N LEU A 67 12.34 16.60 -0.58
CA LEU A 67 12.88 17.83 -1.14
C LEU A 67 14.32 17.64 -1.66
N VAL A 68 15.19 16.99 -0.88
CA VAL A 68 16.57 16.70 -1.31
C VAL A 68 16.58 15.84 -2.58
N ILE A 69 15.80 14.76 -2.58
CA ILE A 69 15.69 13.86 -3.75
C ILE A 69 15.09 14.60 -4.93
N GLY A 70 14.04 15.39 -4.73
CA GLY A 70 13.39 16.18 -5.76
C GLY A 70 14.32 17.20 -6.40
N ILE A 71 15.08 17.96 -5.59
CA ILE A 71 16.06 18.93 -6.07
C ILE A 71 17.18 18.24 -6.86
N TYR A 72 17.66 17.09 -6.34
CA TYR A 72 18.70 16.32 -7.04
C TYR A 72 18.22 15.81 -8.40
N LEU A 73 17.03 15.22 -8.48
CA LEU A 73 16.46 14.73 -9.72
C LEU A 73 16.15 15.88 -10.69
N TRP A 74 15.62 17.00 -10.20
CA TRP A 74 15.34 18.19 -11.00
C TRP A 74 16.58 18.75 -11.67
N ARG A 75 17.73 18.74 -10.96
CA ARG A 75 19.01 19.19 -11.51
C ARG A 75 19.58 18.22 -12.55
N LYS A 76 19.25 16.94 -12.47
CA LYS A 76 19.75 15.90 -13.37
C LYS A 76 18.86 15.70 -14.62
N MET A 77 17.65 16.23 -14.62
CA MET A 77 16.74 16.14 -15.77
C MET A 77 17.24 16.97 -16.95
N GLU A 78 17.43 16.32 -18.11
CA GLU A 78 17.78 16.96 -19.37
C GLU A 78 16.60 17.80 -19.93
N THR A 79 15.38 17.27 -19.81
CA THR A 79 14.14 17.94 -20.19
C THR A 79 13.27 18.20 -18.96
N LYS A 80 13.02 19.48 -18.67
CA LYS A 80 12.15 19.84 -17.54
C LYS A 80 10.69 19.65 -17.93
N PRO A 81 9.86 19.04 -17.02
CA PRO A 81 8.44 18.89 -17.27
C PRO A 81 7.77 20.26 -17.39
N ASP A 82 6.79 20.36 -18.29
CA ASP A 82 5.95 21.53 -18.43
C ASP A 82 5.16 21.79 -17.14
N GLY A 83 4.85 23.07 -16.87
CA GLY A 83 4.13 23.48 -15.67
C GLY A 83 2.78 22.79 -15.50
N LEU A 84 2.07 22.52 -16.60
CA LEU A 84 0.81 21.78 -16.58
C LEU A 84 1.00 20.31 -16.17
N THR A 85 2.07 19.69 -16.66
CA THR A 85 2.43 18.31 -16.27
C THR A 85 2.78 18.23 -14.79
N LEU A 86 3.51 19.22 -14.27
CA LEU A 86 3.84 19.31 -12.85
C LEU A 86 2.58 19.50 -11.98
N LEU A 87 1.67 20.37 -12.41
CA LEU A 87 0.40 20.60 -11.73
C LEU A 87 -0.47 19.34 -11.71
N ARG A 88 -0.57 18.63 -12.83
CA ARG A 88 -1.31 17.35 -12.92
C ARG A 88 -0.69 16.29 -12.02
N ALA A 89 0.63 16.16 -12.02
CA ALA A 89 1.33 15.21 -11.13
C ALA A 89 1.11 15.57 -9.65
N ALA A 90 1.16 16.85 -9.29
CA ALA A 90 0.88 17.31 -7.94
C ALA A 90 -0.58 17.04 -7.53
N ALA A 91 -1.54 17.28 -8.42
CA ALA A 91 -2.95 17.01 -8.18
C ALA A 91 -3.23 15.50 -7.97
N VAL A 92 -2.66 14.64 -8.81
CA VAL A 92 -2.78 13.18 -8.66
C VAL A 92 -2.12 12.70 -7.36
N GLY A 93 -0.94 13.21 -7.02
CA GLY A 93 -0.26 12.88 -5.76
C GLY A 93 -1.03 13.35 -4.53
N LEU A 94 -1.59 14.56 -4.57
CA LEU A 94 -2.38 15.11 -3.49
C LEU A 94 -3.70 14.34 -3.30
N LEU A 95 -4.46 14.13 -4.38
CA LEU A 95 -5.75 13.46 -4.32
C LEU A 95 -5.59 11.95 -4.04
N GLY A 96 -4.71 11.27 -4.76
CA GLY A 96 -4.51 9.82 -4.61
C GLY A 96 -3.83 9.47 -3.29
N TYR A 97 -2.61 9.96 -3.08
CA TYR A 97 -1.82 9.54 -1.92
C TYR A 97 -2.29 10.16 -0.60
N TYR A 98 -2.65 11.45 -0.59
CA TYR A 98 -3.09 12.13 0.61
C TYR A 98 -4.44 11.59 1.08
N MET A 99 -5.43 11.50 0.18
CA MET A 99 -6.76 10.99 0.52
C MET A 99 -6.70 9.52 0.95
N ALA A 100 -5.98 8.67 0.20
CA ALA A 100 -5.80 7.28 0.57
C ALA A 100 -5.14 7.14 1.95
N SER A 101 -4.06 7.91 2.23
CA SER A 101 -3.40 7.87 3.54
C SER A 101 -4.28 8.39 4.67
N LEU A 102 -5.10 9.40 4.42
CA LEU A 102 -6.04 9.93 5.42
C LEU A 102 -7.12 8.91 5.75
N LEU A 103 -7.71 8.27 4.75
CA LEU A 103 -8.71 7.22 4.92
C LEU A 103 -8.13 6.01 5.67
N ASP A 104 -6.92 5.56 5.31
CA ASP A 104 -6.21 4.47 5.96
C ASP A 104 -5.95 4.75 7.45
N LEU A 105 -5.36 5.90 7.77
CA LEU A 105 -5.09 6.30 9.14
C LEU A 105 -6.38 6.49 9.96
N SER A 106 -7.39 7.15 9.38
CA SER A 106 -8.67 7.34 10.04
C SER A 106 -9.40 6.01 10.27
N GLY A 107 -9.30 5.08 9.33
CA GLY A 107 -9.87 3.73 9.50
C GLY A 107 -9.16 2.96 10.61
N LEU A 108 -7.83 3.07 10.70
CA LEU A 108 -7.02 2.39 11.71
C LEU A 108 -7.31 2.88 13.15
N GLU A 109 -7.98 4.00 13.34
CA GLU A 109 -8.46 4.42 14.68
C GLU A 109 -9.49 3.42 15.24
N TYR A 110 -10.32 2.84 14.38
CA TYR A 110 -11.49 2.03 14.75
C TYR A 110 -11.26 0.51 14.68
N VAL A 111 -10.31 0.02 13.86
CA VAL A 111 -10.07 -1.41 13.64
C VAL A 111 -8.71 -1.84 14.16
N SER A 112 -8.47 -3.17 14.25
CA SER A 112 -7.17 -3.72 14.62
C SER A 112 -6.12 -3.51 13.53
N ALA A 113 -4.83 -3.53 13.93
CA ALA A 113 -3.72 -3.47 12.99
C ALA A 113 -3.67 -4.69 12.05
N GLN A 114 -4.18 -5.83 12.51
CA GLN A 114 -4.27 -7.07 11.74
C GLN A 114 -5.32 -6.94 10.63
N LEU A 115 -6.52 -6.45 10.98
CA LEU A 115 -7.60 -6.26 10.03
C LEU A 115 -7.23 -5.24 8.95
N GLU A 116 -6.61 -4.09 9.35
CA GLU A 116 -6.09 -3.09 8.39
C GLU A 116 -5.15 -3.74 7.37
N ARG A 117 -4.19 -4.55 7.83
CA ARG A 117 -3.23 -5.20 6.94
C ARG A 117 -3.88 -6.17 5.97
N LEU A 118 -4.79 -6.99 6.43
CA LEU A 118 -5.50 -7.92 5.57
C LEU A 118 -6.34 -7.20 4.52
N MET A 119 -6.97 -6.08 4.89
CA MET A 119 -7.73 -5.26 3.95
C MET A 119 -6.84 -4.64 2.87
N LEU A 120 -5.66 -4.14 3.24
CA LEU A 120 -4.71 -3.64 2.25
C LEU A 120 -4.19 -4.75 1.33
N TYR A 121 -4.06 -5.99 1.82
CA TYR A 121 -3.72 -7.13 0.96
C TYR A 121 -4.85 -7.56 0.02
N ALA A 122 -6.08 -7.09 0.20
CA ALA A 122 -7.16 -7.27 -0.77
C ALA A 122 -7.04 -6.35 -2.00
N TYR A 123 -6.14 -5.34 -1.97
CA TYR A 123 -5.92 -4.42 -3.10
C TYR A 123 -5.70 -5.12 -4.46
N PRO A 124 -4.83 -6.14 -4.60
CA PRO A 124 -4.65 -6.83 -5.88
C PRO A 124 -5.95 -7.46 -6.40
N SER A 125 -6.79 -7.98 -5.50
CA SER A 125 -8.08 -8.56 -5.89
C SER A 125 -9.07 -7.50 -6.36
N MET A 126 -9.09 -6.33 -5.72
CA MET A 126 -9.90 -5.19 -6.15
C MET A 126 -9.48 -4.70 -7.54
N VAL A 127 -8.17 -4.61 -7.82
CA VAL A 127 -7.66 -4.25 -9.14
C VAL A 127 -8.12 -5.24 -10.21
N VAL A 128 -8.11 -6.54 -9.93
CA VAL A 128 -8.60 -7.58 -10.86
C VAL A 128 -10.10 -7.41 -11.11
N ILE A 129 -10.90 -7.18 -10.08
CA ILE A 129 -12.36 -7.00 -10.18
C ILE A 129 -12.68 -5.74 -10.98
N LEU A 130 -12.06 -4.61 -10.63
CA LEU A 130 -12.27 -3.34 -11.34
C LEU A 130 -11.79 -3.43 -12.81
N GLY A 131 -10.65 -4.09 -13.03
CA GLY A 131 -10.14 -4.36 -14.38
C GLY A 131 -11.12 -5.18 -15.24
N ALA A 132 -11.79 -6.17 -14.63
CA ALA A 132 -12.81 -6.94 -15.32
C ALA A 132 -14.07 -6.10 -15.64
N ILE A 133 -14.51 -5.27 -14.69
CA ILE A 133 -15.73 -4.45 -14.83
C ILE A 133 -15.52 -3.30 -15.82
N PHE A 134 -14.44 -2.53 -15.67
CA PHE A 134 -14.23 -1.30 -16.45
C PHE A 134 -13.50 -1.53 -17.78
N PHE A 135 -12.62 -2.53 -17.84
CA PHE A 135 -11.79 -2.79 -19.01
C PHE A 135 -12.10 -4.12 -19.68
N GLY A 136 -13.11 -4.88 -19.21
CA GLY A 136 -13.46 -6.19 -19.77
C GLY A 136 -12.34 -7.23 -19.68
N ALA A 137 -11.40 -7.07 -18.71
CA ALA A 137 -10.29 -7.98 -18.52
C ALA A 137 -10.81 -9.38 -18.18
N LYS A 138 -10.31 -10.42 -18.87
CA LYS A 138 -10.71 -11.79 -18.61
C LYS A 138 -10.10 -12.29 -17.31
N VAL A 139 -10.94 -12.54 -16.31
CA VAL A 139 -10.51 -13.15 -15.04
C VAL A 139 -10.29 -14.65 -15.26
N GLY A 140 -9.06 -15.12 -15.09
CA GLY A 140 -8.74 -16.55 -15.17
C GLY A 140 -9.50 -17.35 -14.11
N ARG A 141 -9.98 -18.54 -14.45
CA ARG A 141 -10.72 -19.41 -13.51
C ARG A 141 -9.94 -19.75 -12.23
N SER A 142 -8.61 -19.76 -12.30
CA SER A 142 -7.73 -19.97 -11.15
C SER A 142 -7.71 -18.81 -10.14
N VAL A 143 -8.15 -17.61 -10.54
CA VAL A 143 -8.21 -16.43 -9.66
C VAL A 143 -9.43 -16.48 -8.75
N ILE A 144 -10.52 -17.13 -9.17
CA ILE A 144 -11.78 -17.20 -8.42
C ILE A 144 -11.60 -17.82 -7.03
N PRO A 145 -10.97 -19.02 -6.89
CA PRO A 145 -10.74 -19.60 -5.57
C PRO A 145 -9.89 -18.71 -4.66
N ALA A 146 -8.88 -18.02 -5.22
CA ALA A 146 -8.05 -17.09 -4.47
C ALA A 146 -8.87 -15.90 -3.95
N LEU A 147 -9.76 -15.33 -4.76
CA LEU A 147 -10.67 -14.26 -4.34
C LEU A 147 -11.59 -14.74 -3.21
N VAL A 148 -12.22 -15.88 -3.37
CA VAL A 148 -13.12 -16.46 -2.35
C VAL A 148 -12.37 -16.64 -1.03
N LEU A 149 -11.17 -17.22 -1.06
CA LEU A 149 -10.37 -17.45 0.15
C LEU A 149 -9.94 -16.13 0.81
N THR A 150 -9.56 -15.13 0.03
CA THR A 150 -9.18 -13.79 0.52
C THR A 150 -10.36 -13.14 1.25
N TYR A 151 -11.52 -13.09 0.63
CA TYR A 151 -12.68 -12.42 1.23
C TYR A 151 -13.28 -13.23 2.38
N ALA A 152 -13.21 -14.57 2.36
CA ALA A 152 -13.55 -15.39 3.51
C ALA A 152 -12.63 -15.10 4.71
N GLY A 153 -11.31 -15.00 4.49
CA GLY A 153 -10.34 -14.61 5.52
C GLY A 153 -10.61 -13.22 6.10
N LEU A 154 -10.93 -12.24 5.24
CA LEU A 154 -11.33 -10.91 5.69
C LEU A 154 -12.60 -10.94 6.54
N GLY A 155 -13.60 -11.73 6.15
CA GLY A 155 -14.84 -11.89 6.92
C GLY A 155 -14.59 -12.46 8.31
N VAL A 156 -13.73 -13.49 8.42
CA VAL A 156 -13.34 -14.07 9.72
C VAL A 156 -12.64 -13.05 10.61
N MET A 157 -11.70 -12.29 10.07
CA MET A 157 -10.98 -11.27 10.84
C MET A 157 -11.87 -10.09 11.24
N TYR A 158 -12.80 -9.70 10.37
CA TYR A 158 -13.80 -8.69 10.72
C TYR A 158 -14.69 -9.17 11.87
N GLY A 159 -15.16 -10.42 11.83
CA GLY A 159 -15.91 -11.02 12.94
C GLY A 159 -15.12 -11.06 14.24
N HIS A 160 -13.85 -11.40 14.16
CA HIS A 160 -12.95 -11.38 15.32
C HIS A 160 -12.76 -9.97 15.91
N ASP A 161 -12.59 -8.95 15.07
CA ASP A 161 -12.48 -7.56 15.54
C ASP A 161 -13.77 -7.09 16.25
N LEU A 162 -14.95 -7.55 15.81
CA LEU A 162 -16.21 -7.27 16.50
C LEU A 162 -16.26 -7.90 17.91
N GLU A 163 -15.69 -9.11 18.07
CA GLU A 163 -15.67 -9.81 19.36
C GLU A 163 -14.68 -9.20 20.36
N ILE A 164 -13.52 -8.73 19.91
CA ILE A 164 -12.45 -8.19 20.76
C ILE A 164 -12.45 -6.66 20.88
N ALA A 165 -13.48 -6.01 20.37
CA ALA A 165 -13.59 -4.54 20.41
C ALA A 165 -13.47 -4.03 21.86
N PRO A 166 -12.69 -2.95 22.10
CA PRO A 166 -12.58 -2.35 23.41
C PRO A 166 -13.97 -1.88 23.93
N PRO A 167 -14.20 -1.90 25.24
CA PRO A 167 -15.44 -1.37 25.81
C PRO A 167 -15.69 0.08 25.36
N GLY A 168 -16.85 0.35 24.75
CA GLY A 168 -17.21 1.65 24.21
C GLY A 168 -17.02 1.82 22.70
N THR A 169 -16.44 0.84 22.00
CA THR A 169 -16.41 0.80 20.53
C THR A 169 -17.70 0.13 20.04
N SER A 170 -18.47 0.79 19.18
CA SER A 170 -19.67 0.19 18.61
C SER A 170 -19.34 -0.60 17.34
N ASP A 171 -20.18 -1.59 17.00
CA ASP A 171 -20.06 -2.33 15.73
C ASP A 171 -20.10 -1.38 14.52
N ALA A 172 -20.83 -0.26 14.64
CA ALA A 172 -20.88 0.78 13.64
C ALA A 172 -19.51 1.47 13.44
N ASP A 173 -18.72 1.64 14.50
CA ASP A 173 -17.38 2.23 14.41
C ASP A 173 -16.41 1.30 13.70
N ILE A 174 -16.45 0.00 13.99
CA ILE A 174 -15.62 -1.01 13.31
C ILE A 174 -16.01 -1.09 11.84
N THR A 175 -17.30 -1.09 11.53
CA THR A 175 -17.79 -1.05 10.14
C THR A 175 -17.32 0.20 9.42
N LYS A 176 -17.40 1.36 10.06
CA LYS A 176 -16.90 2.63 9.53
C LYS A 176 -15.39 2.56 9.25
N GLY A 177 -14.60 2.08 10.20
CA GLY A 177 -13.15 1.90 10.04
C GLY A 177 -12.81 0.98 8.87
N THR A 178 -13.50 -0.13 8.77
CA THR A 178 -13.41 -1.11 7.67
C THR A 178 -13.68 -0.47 6.31
N LEU A 179 -14.76 0.30 6.19
CA LEU A 179 -15.12 1.00 4.94
C LEU A 179 -14.11 2.07 4.57
N LEU A 180 -13.55 2.80 5.55
CA LEU A 180 -12.51 3.79 5.30
C LEU A 180 -11.23 3.14 4.74
N ILE A 181 -10.80 2.01 5.30
CA ILE A 181 -9.63 1.28 4.80
C ILE A 181 -9.88 0.70 3.41
N LEU A 182 -11.04 0.10 3.17
CA LEU A 182 -11.41 -0.36 1.83
C LEU A 182 -11.43 0.80 0.81
N GLY A 183 -11.95 1.96 1.21
CA GLY A 183 -11.91 3.17 0.40
C GLY A 183 -10.49 3.68 0.14
N SER A 184 -9.55 3.46 1.05
CA SER A 184 -8.13 3.83 0.86
C SER A 184 -7.42 2.92 -0.15
N ALA A 185 -7.93 1.70 -0.34
CA ALA A 185 -7.37 0.70 -1.25
C ALA A 185 -7.91 0.82 -2.70
N LEU A 186 -8.90 1.68 -2.95
CA LEU A 186 -9.49 1.96 -4.27
C LEU A 186 -8.78 3.14 -4.94
#